data_e77a3ee11edc03c06bbca35d1968c9fe
#
_entry.id   e77a3ee11edc03c06bbca35d1968c9fe
#
_cell.length_a   1.000
_cell.length_b   1.000
_cell.length_c   1.000
_cell.angle_alpha   90.00
_cell.angle_beta   90.00
_cell.angle_gamma   90.00
#
_symmetry.space_group_name_H-M   'P 1'
#
loop_
_entity.id
_entity.type
_entity.pdbx_description
1 polymer ?
#
loop_
_entity_poly.entity_id
_entity_poly.type
_entity_poly.pdbx_seq_one_letter_code
_entity_poly.pdbx_strand_id
1 'polypeptide(L)'
;QTFIESMKDRPASYTVFMTMYYTGIREGELLALTPSDIDFEKKTLTVNKSYQRLGREDIITTPKTPKSIRTIPIPDGLCTCLQEYMSHCYGLQNDDRLFPYTKSFLYHEMEYGCKASGVKRIRVHDIRHSHASLLVEMGFSPLLIAERLGHEKVQTTMDTYSHLYPNKQVEVARQLDGIMP
;
A
#
# COMPACT_ATOMS: atom_id res chain seq x y z
N GLN A 1 -7.12 -2.45 11.98
CA GLN A 1 -8.40 -3.15 11.70
C GLN A 1 -9.59 -2.22 11.93
N THR A 2 -9.76 -1.63 13.10
CA THR A 2 -10.90 -0.77 13.49
C THR A 2 -11.20 0.36 12.49
N PHE A 3 -10.16 1.03 11.99
CA PHE A 3 -10.29 2.08 10.96
C PHE A 3 -10.90 1.52 9.66
N ILE A 4 -10.36 0.42 9.14
CA ILE A 4 -10.85 -0.20 7.90
C ILE A 4 -12.30 -0.67 8.06
N GLU A 5 -12.65 -1.26 9.20
CA GLU A 5 -14.01 -1.71 9.49
C GLU A 5 -15.02 -0.56 9.51
N SER A 6 -14.63 0.62 10.01
CA SER A 6 -15.49 1.80 10.01
C SER A 6 -15.78 2.39 8.62
N MET A 7 -15.08 1.90 7.59
CA MET A 7 -15.25 2.36 6.21
C MET A 7 -16.11 1.42 5.35
N LYS A 8 -16.62 0.30 5.89
CA LYS A 8 -17.38 -0.70 5.13
C LYS A 8 -18.62 -0.15 4.43
N ASP A 9 -19.27 0.85 5.02
CA ASP A 9 -20.44 1.51 4.43
C ASP A 9 -20.10 2.47 3.28
N ARG A 10 -18.82 2.61 2.96
CA ARG A 10 -18.27 3.50 1.93
C ARG A 10 -17.38 2.70 0.98
N PRO A 11 -17.95 1.94 0.04
CA PRO A 11 -17.20 0.94 -0.76
C PRO A 11 -15.93 1.50 -1.43
N ALA A 12 -16.02 2.71 -2.01
CA ALA A 12 -14.87 3.35 -2.64
C ALA A 12 -13.73 3.61 -1.64
N SER A 13 -14.04 4.20 -0.49
CA SER A 13 -13.06 4.51 0.54
C SER A 13 -12.49 3.25 1.20
N TYR A 14 -13.36 2.28 1.46
CA TYR A 14 -12.95 0.96 1.94
C TYR A 14 -11.91 0.32 1.01
N THR A 15 -12.22 0.22 -0.29
CA THR A 15 -11.32 -0.39 -1.29
C THR A 15 -10.01 0.41 -1.45
N VAL A 16 -10.09 1.74 -1.45
CA VAL A 16 -8.93 2.63 -1.47
C VAL A 16 -7.99 2.33 -0.30
N PHE A 17 -8.49 2.34 0.92
CA PHE A 17 -7.65 2.13 2.11
C PHE A 17 -7.18 0.69 2.27
N MET A 18 -7.99 -0.30 1.87
CA MET A 18 -7.56 -1.70 1.75
C MET A 18 -6.39 -1.83 0.80
N THR A 19 -6.49 -1.23 -0.39
CA THR A 19 -5.42 -1.27 -1.39
C THR A 19 -4.14 -0.63 -0.85
N MET A 20 -4.23 0.57 -0.26
CA MET A 20 -3.07 1.24 0.33
C MET A 20 -2.44 0.42 1.46
N TYR A 21 -3.24 -0.13 2.35
CA TYR A 21 -2.75 -0.85 3.53
C TYR A 21 -2.06 -2.17 3.15
N TYR A 22 -2.65 -2.95 2.23
CA TYR A 22 -2.10 -4.26 1.87
C TYR A 22 -1.02 -4.24 0.78
N THR A 23 -0.82 -3.11 0.09
CA THR A 23 0.23 -2.97 -0.93
C THR A 23 1.34 -2.01 -0.53
N GLY A 24 1.07 -1.06 0.35
CA GLY A 24 2.00 0.00 0.71
C GLY A 24 2.29 1.01 -0.41
N ILE A 25 1.48 1.07 -1.47
CA ILE A 25 1.65 2.02 -2.57
C ILE A 25 1.45 3.47 -2.12
N ARG A 26 2.04 4.41 -2.86
CA ARG A 26 1.87 5.84 -2.60
C ARG A 26 0.50 6.33 -3.04
N GLU A 27 -0.02 7.41 -2.42
CA GLU A 27 -1.32 7.98 -2.79
C GLU A 27 -1.44 8.35 -4.28
N GLY A 28 -0.37 8.87 -4.89
CA GLY A 28 -0.34 9.17 -6.32
C GLY A 28 -0.33 7.91 -7.20
N GLU A 29 0.34 6.84 -6.76
CA GLU A 29 0.33 5.54 -7.42
C GLU A 29 -1.07 4.91 -7.38
N LEU A 30 -1.72 4.93 -6.20
CA LEU A 30 -3.10 4.48 -6.03
C LEU A 30 -4.06 5.19 -6.98
N LEU A 31 -4.03 6.54 -6.99
CA LEU A 31 -4.94 7.36 -7.80
C LEU A 31 -4.69 7.27 -9.31
N ALA A 32 -3.57 6.67 -9.72
CA ALA A 32 -3.24 6.40 -11.11
C ALA A 32 -3.59 4.98 -11.55
N LEU A 33 -3.97 4.07 -10.63
CA LEU A 33 -4.30 2.69 -10.97
C LEU A 33 -5.45 2.60 -11.96
N THR A 34 -5.34 1.63 -12.86
CA THR A 34 -6.35 1.26 -13.84
C THR A 34 -6.67 -0.23 -13.70
N PRO A 35 -7.81 -0.73 -14.19
CA PRO A 35 -8.10 -2.16 -14.24
C PRO A 35 -6.97 -3.00 -14.86
N SER A 36 -6.33 -2.50 -15.92
CA SER A 36 -5.21 -3.19 -16.61
C SER A 36 -3.94 -3.34 -15.77
N ASP A 37 -3.81 -2.63 -14.63
CA ASP A 37 -2.69 -2.81 -13.70
C ASP A 37 -2.88 -4.00 -12.76
N ILE A 38 -4.05 -4.66 -12.77
CA ILE A 38 -4.39 -5.74 -11.84
C ILE A 38 -4.54 -7.05 -12.62
N ASP A 39 -3.71 -8.02 -12.30
CA ASP A 39 -3.81 -9.39 -12.83
C ASP A 39 -4.42 -10.28 -11.73
N PHE A 40 -5.70 -10.61 -11.87
CA PHE A 40 -6.42 -11.41 -10.88
C PHE A 40 -6.04 -12.89 -10.93
N GLU A 41 -5.56 -13.41 -12.06
CA GLU A 41 -5.09 -14.79 -12.19
C GLU A 41 -3.77 -14.98 -11.45
N LYS A 42 -2.82 -14.05 -11.67
CA LYS A 42 -1.53 -14.05 -10.97
C LYS A 42 -1.60 -13.40 -9.58
N LYS A 43 -2.72 -12.77 -9.23
CA LYS A 43 -2.93 -12.02 -7.99
C LYS A 43 -1.82 -10.98 -7.78
N THR A 44 -1.63 -10.13 -8.78
CA THR A 44 -0.61 -9.08 -8.74
C THR A 44 -1.18 -7.72 -9.13
N LEU A 45 -0.57 -6.68 -8.58
CA LEU A 45 -0.85 -5.28 -8.88
C LEU A 45 0.45 -4.63 -9.38
N THR A 46 0.42 -4.03 -10.56
CA THR A 46 1.56 -3.35 -11.17
C THR A 46 1.49 -1.84 -10.93
N VAL A 47 2.56 -1.28 -10.38
CA VAL A 47 2.75 0.15 -10.20
C VAL A 47 3.70 0.64 -11.29
N ASN A 48 3.19 1.40 -12.24
CA ASN A 48 3.95 1.90 -13.40
C ASN A 48 3.66 3.38 -13.72
N LYS A 49 2.80 4.01 -12.93
CA LYS A 49 2.38 5.41 -13.12
C LYS A 49 2.00 6.08 -11.80
N SER A 50 1.92 7.39 -11.81
CA SER A 50 1.54 8.20 -10.65
C SER A 50 0.69 9.39 -11.08
N TYR A 51 -0.36 9.63 -10.31
CA TYR A 51 -1.25 10.78 -10.47
C TYR A 51 -0.77 11.97 -9.66
N GLN A 52 -0.84 13.12 -10.28
CA GLN A 52 -0.73 14.42 -9.61
C GLN A 52 -1.72 15.41 -10.22
N ARG A 53 -2.08 16.43 -9.46
CA ARG A 53 -2.92 17.51 -9.96
C ARG A 53 -2.14 18.81 -9.89
N LEU A 54 -1.96 19.45 -11.04
CA LEU A 54 -1.31 20.75 -11.17
C LEU A 54 -2.36 21.79 -11.55
N GLY A 55 -2.64 22.73 -10.64
CA GLY A 55 -3.75 23.65 -10.81
C GLY A 55 -5.10 22.92 -10.87
N ARG A 56 -5.72 22.88 -12.04
CA ARG A 56 -7.01 22.19 -12.28
C ARG A 56 -6.86 20.97 -13.20
N GLU A 57 -5.66 20.66 -13.64
CA GLU A 57 -5.39 19.57 -14.60
C GLU A 57 -4.88 18.32 -13.88
N ASP A 58 -5.48 17.20 -14.23
CA ASP A 58 -5.06 15.87 -13.77
C ASP A 58 -3.95 15.36 -14.70
N ILE A 59 -2.80 15.03 -14.13
CA ILE A 59 -1.62 14.59 -14.88
C ILE A 59 -1.22 13.21 -14.39
N ILE A 60 -1.10 12.27 -15.33
CA ILE A 60 -0.51 10.96 -15.09
C ILE A 60 0.92 10.98 -15.60
N THR A 61 1.85 10.64 -14.73
CA THR A 61 3.28 10.59 -15.05
C THR A 61 3.84 9.19 -14.85
N THR A 62 4.89 8.86 -15.59
CA THR A 62 5.72 7.69 -15.28
C THR A 62 6.53 7.93 -14.00
N PRO A 63 6.84 6.89 -13.23
CA PRO A 63 7.71 7.03 -12.07
C PRO A 63 9.09 7.56 -12.43
N LYS A 64 9.66 8.36 -11.53
CA LYS A 64 10.97 9.03 -11.75
C LYS A 64 12.15 8.05 -11.80
N THR A 65 12.04 6.87 -11.21
CA THR A 65 13.12 5.88 -11.17
C THR A 65 12.62 4.51 -11.60
N PRO A 66 13.47 3.69 -12.27
CA PRO A 66 13.11 2.34 -12.70
C PRO A 66 12.60 1.45 -11.55
N LYS A 67 13.19 1.55 -10.36
CA LYS A 67 12.77 0.77 -9.17
C LYS A 67 11.39 1.15 -8.62
N SER A 68 10.86 2.29 -9.02
CA SER A 68 9.49 2.68 -8.69
C SER A 68 8.47 1.88 -9.50
N ILE A 69 8.86 1.36 -10.68
CA ILE A 69 8.05 0.42 -11.46
C ILE A 69 8.23 -0.96 -10.83
N ARG A 70 7.12 -1.53 -10.38
CA ARG A 70 7.14 -2.81 -9.67
C ARG A 70 5.81 -3.54 -9.76
N THR A 71 5.85 -4.85 -9.67
CA THR A 71 4.67 -5.71 -9.56
C THR A 71 4.62 -6.29 -8.15
N ILE A 72 3.51 -6.08 -7.47
CA ILE A 72 3.30 -6.44 -6.08
C ILE A 72 2.32 -7.61 -6.02
N PRO A 73 2.70 -8.79 -5.50
CA PRO A 73 1.73 -9.83 -5.15
C PRO A 73 0.74 -9.32 -4.11
N ILE A 74 -0.56 -9.57 -4.33
CA ILE A 74 -1.65 -9.11 -3.46
C ILE A 74 -2.41 -10.30 -2.87
N PRO A 75 -2.91 -10.19 -1.62
CA PRO A 75 -3.65 -11.26 -0.98
C PRO A 75 -5.04 -11.46 -1.60
N ASP A 76 -5.57 -12.67 -1.46
CA ASP A 76 -6.89 -13.06 -2.02
C ASP A 76 -8.02 -12.13 -1.56
N GLY A 77 -8.02 -11.74 -0.30
CA GLY A 77 -9.03 -10.80 0.22
C GLY A 77 -8.99 -9.43 -0.45
N LEU A 78 -7.80 -8.95 -0.88
CA LEU A 78 -7.72 -7.71 -1.65
C LEU A 78 -8.17 -7.91 -3.10
N CYS A 79 -7.87 -9.06 -3.72
CA CYS A 79 -8.41 -9.41 -5.05
C CYS A 79 -9.94 -9.37 -5.04
N THR A 80 -10.58 -10.05 -4.08
CA THR A 80 -12.03 -10.05 -3.93
C THR A 80 -12.58 -8.64 -3.73
N CYS A 81 -11.98 -7.85 -2.85
CA CYS A 81 -12.40 -6.47 -2.59
C CYS A 81 -12.34 -5.60 -3.87
N LEU A 82 -11.25 -5.73 -4.65
CA LEU A 82 -11.08 -5.00 -5.92
C LEU A 82 -12.09 -5.46 -6.98
N GLN A 83 -12.34 -6.76 -7.11
CA GLN A 83 -13.32 -7.30 -8.05
C GLN A 83 -14.74 -6.82 -7.71
N GLU A 84 -15.13 -6.88 -6.42
CA GLU A 84 -16.42 -6.38 -5.95
C GLU A 84 -16.57 -4.88 -6.25
N TYR A 85 -15.57 -4.07 -5.94
CA TYR A 85 -15.60 -2.64 -6.24
C TYR A 85 -15.75 -2.37 -7.74
N MET A 86 -14.95 -3.05 -8.59
CA MET A 86 -14.98 -2.89 -10.04
C MET A 86 -16.33 -3.32 -10.63
N SER A 87 -16.98 -4.35 -10.07
CA SER A 87 -18.31 -4.81 -10.54
C SER A 87 -19.41 -3.77 -10.34
N HIS A 88 -19.22 -2.83 -9.41
CA HIS A 88 -20.14 -1.72 -9.15
C HIS A 88 -19.78 -0.43 -9.94
N CYS A 89 -18.64 -0.42 -10.64
CA CYS A 89 -18.24 0.73 -11.46
C CYS A 89 -18.84 0.62 -12.87
N TYR A 90 -19.91 1.36 -13.10
CA TYR A 90 -20.58 1.34 -14.42
C TYR A 90 -19.70 1.93 -15.52
N GLY A 91 -19.56 1.20 -16.61
CA GLY A 91 -18.83 1.67 -17.81
C GLY A 91 -17.30 1.76 -17.66
N LEU A 92 -16.73 1.22 -16.58
CA LEU A 92 -15.29 1.24 -16.34
C LEU A 92 -14.53 0.51 -17.44
N GLN A 93 -13.63 1.21 -18.15
CA GLN A 93 -12.76 0.63 -19.17
C GLN A 93 -11.39 0.24 -18.57
N ASN A 94 -10.64 -0.59 -19.27
CA ASN A 94 -9.35 -1.11 -18.81
C ASN A 94 -8.31 0.00 -18.52
N ASP A 95 -8.38 1.13 -19.22
CA ASP A 95 -7.44 2.23 -19.11
C ASP A 95 -7.99 3.43 -18.30
N ASP A 96 -9.23 3.33 -17.82
CA ASP A 96 -9.79 4.34 -16.93
C ASP A 96 -9.13 4.28 -15.56
N ARG A 97 -9.04 5.42 -14.86
CA ARG A 97 -8.59 5.40 -13.47
C ARG A 97 -9.59 4.65 -12.60
N LEU A 98 -9.13 3.58 -11.94
CA LEU A 98 -9.94 2.79 -11.03
C LEU A 98 -10.51 3.64 -9.88
N PHE A 99 -9.73 4.59 -9.41
CA PHE A 99 -10.11 5.56 -8.38
C PHE A 99 -10.05 6.98 -8.93
N PRO A 100 -11.12 7.47 -9.62
CA PRO A 100 -11.14 8.78 -10.28
C PRO A 100 -11.31 9.93 -9.28
N TYR A 101 -10.57 9.85 -8.17
CA TYR A 101 -10.56 10.83 -7.09
C TYR A 101 -9.31 11.70 -7.12
N THR A 102 -9.28 12.70 -6.22
CA THR A 102 -8.11 13.52 -5.95
C THR A 102 -7.54 13.20 -4.56
N LYS A 103 -6.35 13.74 -4.25
CA LYS A 103 -5.77 13.59 -2.91
C LYS A 103 -6.68 14.18 -1.81
N SER A 104 -7.42 15.25 -2.12
CA SER A 104 -8.37 15.85 -1.17
C SER A 104 -9.44 14.86 -0.73
N PHE A 105 -9.92 14.01 -1.63
CA PHE A 105 -10.83 12.93 -1.28
C PHE A 105 -10.20 12.00 -0.23
N LEU A 106 -8.96 11.55 -0.45
CA LEU A 106 -8.26 10.66 0.50
C LEU A 106 -8.13 11.29 1.89
N TYR A 107 -7.85 12.61 1.95
CA TYR A 107 -7.70 13.31 3.21
C TYR A 107 -9.03 13.46 3.95
N HIS A 108 -10.13 13.75 3.25
CA HIS A 108 -11.45 13.82 3.85
C HIS A 108 -11.93 12.45 4.35
N GLU A 109 -11.73 11.40 3.55
CA GLU A 109 -12.10 10.03 3.93
C GLU A 109 -11.25 9.51 5.10
N MET A 110 -9.97 9.85 5.16
CA MET A 110 -9.12 9.57 6.32
C MET A 110 -9.66 10.24 7.59
N GLU A 111 -10.05 11.51 7.49
CA GLU A 111 -10.61 12.24 8.64
C GLU A 111 -11.94 11.62 9.09
N TYR A 112 -12.81 11.29 8.15
CA TYR A 112 -14.07 10.61 8.44
C TYR A 112 -13.83 9.27 9.16
N GLY A 113 -13.01 8.39 8.60
CA GLY A 113 -12.74 7.07 9.15
C GLY A 113 -12.09 7.13 10.54
N CYS A 114 -11.18 8.08 10.78
CA CYS A 114 -10.61 8.29 12.11
C CYS A 114 -11.67 8.74 13.13
N LYS A 115 -12.58 9.64 12.75
CA LYS A 115 -13.68 10.07 13.62
C LYS A 115 -14.65 8.92 13.90
N ALA A 116 -15.03 8.16 12.86
CA ALA A 116 -15.98 7.05 12.99
C ALA A 116 -15.44 5.90 13.84
N SER A 117 -14.15 5.60 13.71
CA SER A 117 -13.48 4.51 14.44
C SER A 117 -12.95 4.91 15.81
N GLY A 118 -12.86 6.21 16.11
CA GLY A 118 -12.24 6.72 17.34
C GLY A 118 -10.70 6.57 17.38
N VAL A 119 -10.06 6.15 16.28
CA VAL A 119 -8.59 6.03 16.23
C VAL A 119 -7.95 7.41 16.04
N LYS A 120 -6.71 7.55 16.54
CA LYS A 120 -5.94 8.77 16.36
C LYS A 120 -5.77 9.07 14.87
N ARG A 121 -6.00 10.32 14.47
CA ARG A 121 -5.78 10.77 13.09
C ARG A 121 -4.31 10.64 12.70
N ILE A 122 -4.09 9.99 11.57
CA ILE A 122 -2.79 9.88 10.89
C ILE A 122 -2.89 10.52 9.49
N ARG A 123 -1.76 10.77 8.86
CA ARG A 123 -1.72 11.21 7.46
C ARG A 123 -1.99 10.04 6.54
N VAL A 124 -2.54 10.29 5.36
CA VAL A 124 -2.75 9.23 4.33
C VAL A 124 -1.44 8.48 4.03
N HIS A 125 -0.32 9.20 3.97
CA HIS A 125 1.00 8.58 3.74
C HIS A 125 1.43 7.63 4.87
N ASP A 126 0.95 7.82 6.09
CA ASP A 126 1.29 6.96 7.24
C ASP A 126 0.68 5.55 7.12
N ILE A 127 -0.30 5.33 6.22
CA ILE A 127 -0.78 3.97 5.88
C ILE A 127 0.36 3.13 5.29
N ARG A 128 1.18 3.73 4.44
CA ARG A 128 2.36 3.07 3.89
C ARG A 128 3.40 2.76 4.97
N HIS A 129 3.57 3.64 5.94
CA HIS A 129 4.40 3.35 7.12
C HIS A 129 3.82 2.20 7.94
N SER A 130 2.49 2.17 8.12
CA SER A 130 1.81 1.07 8.82
C SER A 130 2.00 -0.27 8.10
N HIS A 131 1.92 -0.29 6.76
CA HIS A 131 2.23 -1.48 5.97
C HIS A 131 3.67 -1.96 6.17
N ALA A 132 4.64 -1.05 6.10
CA ALA A 132 6.04 -1.39 6.32
C ALA A 132 6.31 -1.92 7.73
N SER A 133 5.74 -1.27 8.75
CA SER A 133 5.86 -1.71 10.15
C SER A 133 5.26 -3.10 10.37
N LEU A 134 4.12 -3.39 9.76
CA LEU A 134 3.51 -4.72 9.78
C LEU A 134 4.45 -5.77 9.19
N LEU A 135 5.09 -5.49 8.05
CA LEU A 135 6.03 -6.41 7.44
C LEU A 135 7.29 -6.64 8.29
N VAL A 136 7.77 -5.60 8.98
CA VAL A 136 8.87 -5.73 9.96
C VAL A 136 8.45 -6.63 11.11
N GLU A 137 7.25 -6.42 11.67
CA GLU A 137 6.69 -7.25 12.75
C GLU A 137 6.53 -8.72 12.34
N MET A 138 6.13 -8.96 11.08
CA MET A 138 6.07 -10.29 10.48
C MET A 138 7.44 -10.92 10.20
N GLY A 139 8.55 -10.19 10.42
CA GLY A 139 9.92 -10.68 10.29
C GLY A 139 10.50 -10.62 8.88
N PHE A 140 9.87 -9.92 7.95
CA PHE A 140 10.42 -9.76 6.59
C PHE A 140 11.66 -8.86 6.56
N SER A 141 12.58 -9.18 5.65
CA SER A 141 13.85 -8.46 5.52
C SER A 141 13.67 -7.02 5.01
N PRO A 142 14.56 -6.08 5.42
CA PRO A 142 14.52 -4.72 4.89
C PRO A 142 14.63 -4.64 3.36
N LEU A 143 15.34 -5.58 2.74
CA LEU A 143 15.49 -5.65 1.29
C LEU A 143 14.13 -5.93 0.62
N LEU A 144 13.41 -6.97 1.07
CA LEU A 144 12.10 -7.32 0.54
C LEU A 144 11.10 -6.16 0.73
N ILE A 145 11.13 -5.50 1.89
CA ILE A 145 10.27 -4.34 2.18
C ILE A 145 10.61 -3.18 1.22
N ALA A 146 11.91 -2.91 1.00
CA ALA A 146 12.34 -1.86 0.08
C ALA A 146 11.87 -2.11 -1.35
N GLU A 147 11.99 -3.34 -1.84
CA GLU A 147 11.51 -3.76 -3.17
C GLU A 147 10.00 -3.59 -3.30
N ARG A 148 9.24 -4.11 -2.33
CA ARG A 148 7.78 -4.01 -2.31
C ARG A 148 7.30 -2.56 -2.30
N LEU A 149 7.96 -1.70 -1.53
CA LEU A 149 7.65 -0.28 -1.45
C LEU A 149 8.16 0.52 -2.67
N GLY A 150 9.10 -0.01 -3.46
CA GLY A 150 9.76 0.71 -4.54
C GLY A 150 10.68 1.82 -4.01
N HIS A 151 11.47 1.51 -2.99
CA HIS A 151 12.56 2.36 -2.54
C HIS A 151 13.78 2.12 -3.42
N GLU A 152 14.39 3.18 -3.91
CA GLU A 152 15.58 3.08 -4.75
C GLU A 152 16.77 2.48 -4.00
N LYS A 153 16.90 2.81 -2.72
CA LYS A 153 17.95 2.33 -1.82
C LYS A 153 17.32 1.64 -0.61
N VAL A 154 17.83 0.46 -0.27
CA VAL A 154 17.45 -0.26 0.96
C VAL A 154 17.70 0.61 2.20
N GLN A 155 18.72 1.48 2.15
CA GLN A 155 19.04 2.40 3.23
C GLN A 155 17.84 3.25 3.65
N THR A 156 16.99 3.68 2.70
CA THR A 156 15.75 4.43 3.02
C THR A 156 14.81 3.63 3.93
N THR A 157 14.71 2.31 3.71
CA THR A 157 13.93 1.42 4.57
C THR A 157 14.60 1.25 5.93
N MET A 158 15.91 1.06 5.95
CA MET A 158 16.68 0.91 7.19
C MET A 158 16.61 2.17 8.06
N ASP A 159 16.85 3.34 7.48
CA ASP A 159 16.81 4.61 8.23
C ASP A 159 15.44 4.87 8.86
N THR A 160 14.38 4.43 8.19
CA THR A 160 13.01 4.67 8.66
C THR A 160 12.53 3.61 9.67
N TYR A 161 12.89 2.33 9.49
CA TYR A 161 12.27 1.22 10.21
C TYR A 161 13.24 0.36 11.02
N SER A 162 14.56 0.65 11.04
CA SER A 162 15.55 -0.18 11.76
C SER A 162 15.24 -0.32 13.24
N HIS A 163 14.68 0.72 13.86
CA HIS A 163 14.31 0.72 15.27
C HIS A 163 13.17 -0.25 15.62
N LEU A 164 12.42 -0.74 14.63
CA LEU A 164 11.34 -1.72 14.81
C LEU A 164 11.84 -3.17 14.74
N TYR A 165 13.07 -3.40 14.23
CA TYR A 165 13.63 -4.75 14.17
C TYR A 165 14.07 -5.21 15.55
N PRO A 166 13.60 -6.39 16.02
CA PRO A 166 14.01 -6.93 17.31
C PRO A 166 15.50 -7.26 17.31
N ASN A 167 16.16 -7.02 18.45
CA ASN A 167 17.52 -7.48 18.66
C ASN A 167 17.51 -9.01 18.88
N LYS A 168 17.95 -9.76 17.88
CA LYS A 168 17.98 -11.24 17.88
C LYS A 168 19.34 -11.84 18.30
N GLN A 169 20.26 -11.06 18.87
CA GLN A 169 21.63 -11.55 19.19
C GLN A 169 21.61 -12.75 20.15
N VAL A 170 20.72 -12.75 21.14
CA VAL A 170 20.56 -13.87 22.06
C VAL A 170 20.02 -15.11 21.35
N GLU A 171 19.09 -14.92 20.40
CA GLU A 171 18.56 -16.01 19.60
C GLU A 171 19.62 -16.60 18.66
N VAL A 172 20.44 -15.75 18.06
CA VAL A 172 21.60 -16.18 17.26
C VAL A 172 22.54 -17.05 18.10
N ALA A 173 22.89 -16.61 19.31
CA ALA A 173 23.77 -17.39 20.19
C ALA A 173 23.18 -18.77 20.51
N ARG A 174 21.88 -18.84 20.85
CA ARG A 174 21.21 -20.14 21.12
C ARG A 174 21.19 -21.07 19.92
N GLN A 175 20.96 -20.53 18.73
CA GLN A 175 20.96 -21.34 17.50
C GLN A 175 22.38 -21.84 17.17
N LEU A 176 23.41 -21.03 17.41
CA LEU A 176 24.79 -21.45 17.24
C LEU A 176 25.18 -22.54 18.23
N ASP A 177 24.76 -22.44 19.50
CA ASP A 177 24.98 -23.50 20.50
C ASP A 177 24.42 -24.86 20.05
N GLY A 178 23.27 -24.86 19.36
CA GLY A 178 22.61 -26.07 18.84
C GLY A 178 23.34 -26.76 17.68
N ILE A 179 24.33 -26.12 17.05
CA ILE A 179 25.14 -26.68 15.96
C ILE A 179 26.62 -26.83 16.32
N MET A 180 26.99 -26.48 17.54
CA MET A 180 28.36 -26.75 18.04
C MET A 180 28.57 -28.25 18.22
N PRO A 181 29.76 -28.78 17.88
CA PRO A 181 30.06 -30.21 17.99
C PRO A 181 30.11 -30.69 19.45
#